data_eba4dc2d1d902ece1b657ba855111135
#
_entry.id   eba4dc2d1d902ece1b657ba855111135
#
_cell.length_a   1.000
_cell.length_b   1.000
_cell.length_c   1.000
_cell.angle_alpha   90.00
_cell.angle_beta   90.00
_cell.angle_gamma   90.00
#
_symmetry.space_group_name_H-M   'P 1'
#
loop_
_entity.id
_entity.type
_entity.pdbx_description
1 polymer ?
#
loop_
_entity_poly.entity_id
_entity_poly.type
_entity_poly.pdbx_seq_one_letter_code
_entity_poly.pdbx_strand_id
1 'polypeptide(L)'
;EHGVERLSADFNCTVRDPAYVNDILDRLKREEPRIHDMMLYVEQPFPYDLEANQIDVHSVSARKPLFMDESAHDWRLVRLGRQLGWTGVALKTCKTQTGALLAACWARAHDMPLMVQDLSNPMLAQIPHVLLAAHVSTIAGVETNSMQFYPDASAPEAAIHPGLYRRHEGCVDLSTIRGSGFGYRLHAINRDLPPPEIEV
;
A
#
# COMPACT_ATOMS: atom_id res chain seq x y z
N GLU A 1 16.71 3.80 22.01
CA GLU A 1 15.84 2.63 21.68
C GLU A 1 14.40 3.12 21.59
N HIS A 2 13.87 3.21 20.37
CA HIS A 2 12.59 3.88 20.10
C HIS A 2 11.38 2.93 20.00
N GLY A 3 11.51 1.71 20.52
CA GLY A 3 10.40 0.73 20.54
C GLY A 3 9.92 0.26 19.16
N VAL A 4 10.72 0.45 18.10
CA VAL A 4 10.40 -0.06 16.77
C VAL A 4 10.48 -1.59 16.79
N GLU A 5 9.38 -2.23 16.41
CA GLU A 5 9.28 -3.70 16.43
C GLU A 5 9.26 -4.30 15.03
N ARG A 6 8.87 -3.52 14.01
CA ARG A 6 8.69 -4.00 12.65
C ARG A 6 9.21 -3.01 11.62
N LEU A 7 9.75 -3.52 10.54
CA LEU A 7 10.33 -2.77 9.43
C LEU A 7 9.83 -3.31 8.09
N SER A 8 9.87 -2.49 7.07
CA SER A 8 9.84 -2.89 5.67
C SER A 8 11.00 -2.20 4.93
N ALA A 9 11.41 -2.73 3.80
CA ALA A 9 12.44 -2.13 2.96
C ALA A 9 11.90 -2.00 1.55
N ASP A 10 11.74 -0.77 1.11
CA ASP A 10 11.31 -0.44 -0.24
C ASP A 10 12.51 0.01 -1.09
N PHE A 11 12.69 -0.65 -2.22
CA PHE A 11 13.77 -0.37 -3.18
C PHE A 11 13.29 0.44 -4.39
N ASN A 12 12.01 0.70 -4.51
CA ASN A 12 11.41 1.55 -5.55
C ASN A 12 11.93 1.22 -6.96
N CYS A 13 11.84 -0.04 -7.37
CA CYS A 13 12.19 -0.54 -8.71
C CYS A 13 13.65 -0.34 -9.14
N THR A 14 14.57 -0.11 -8.23
CA THR A 14 15.97 0.29 -8.57
C THR A 14 16.91 -0.87 -8.83
N VAL A 15 16.52 -2.09 -8.53
CA VAL A 15 17.36 -3.29 -8.67
C VAL A 15 16.98 -4.07 -9.92
N ARG A 16 17.98 -4.69 -10.57
CA ARG A 16 17.76 -5.52 -11.76
C ARG A 16 18.15 -6.99 -11.58
N ASP A 17 18.98 -7.27 -10.57
CA ASP A 17 19.50 -8.62 -10.34
C ASP A 17 19.07 -9.11 -8.94
N PRO A 18 18.30 -10.21 -8.85
CA PRO A 18 17.94 -10.84 -7.57
C PRO A 18 19.14 -11.16 -6.65
N ALA A 19 20.30 -11.44 -7.23
CA ALA A 19 21.52 -11.75 -6.46
C ALA A 19 21.93 -10.58 -5.55
N TYR A 20 21.71 -9.33 -5.98
CA TYR A 20 22.00 -8.15 -5.16
C TYR A 20 21.13 -8.08 -3.91
N VAL A 21 19.82 -8.32 -4.03
CA VAL A 21 18.89 -8.34 -2.89
C VAL A 21 19.19 -9.53 -1.98
N ASN A 22 19.50 -10.69 -2.56
CA ASN A 22 19.88 -11.88 -1.82
C ASN A 22 21.13 -11.64 -0.95
N ASP A 23 22.16 -10.99 -1.50
CA ASP A 23 23.38 -10.66 -0.74
C ASP A 23 23.08 -9.72 0.44
N ILE A 24 22.26 -8.68 0.21
CA ILE A 24 21.83 -7.78 1.29
C ILE A 24 21.10 -8.55 2.40
N LEU A 25 20.14 -9.39 2.04
CA LEU A 25 19.35 -10.15 3.03
C LEU A 25 20.21 -11.17 3.78
N ASP A 26 21.11 -11.87 3.08
CA ASP A 26 22.02 -12.83 3.70
C ASP A 26 23.04 -12.14 4.61
N ARG A 27 23.55 -10.99 4.23
CA ARG A 27 24.42 -10.17 5.09
C ARG A 27 23.67 -9.65 6.30
N LEU A 28 22.47 -9.10 6.10
CA LEU A 28 21.64 -8.58 7.19
C LEU A 28 21.32 -9.69 8.21
N LYS A 29 20.97 -10.88 7.73
CA LYS A 29 20.72 -12.04 8.58
C LYS A 29 21.95 -12.46 9.40
N ARG A 30 23.14 -12.36 8.81
CA ARG A 30 24.41 -12.76 9.45
C ARG A 30 24.94 -11.70 10.41
N GLU A 31 24.89 -10.43 10.00
CA GLU A 31 25.55 -9.32 10.70
C GLU A 31 24.60 -8.61 11.68
N GLU A 32 23.30 -8.50 11.32
CA GLU A 32 22.27 -7.82 12.10
C GLU A 32 20.99 -8.66 12.20
N PRO A 33 21.03 -9.86 12.81
CA PRO A 33 19.90 -10.80 12.80
C PRO A 33 18.61 -10.20 13.40
N ARG A 34 18.74 -9.32 14.42
CA ARG A 34 17.59 -8.63 14.99
C ARG A 34 16.88 -7.75 13.97
N ILE A 35 17.62 -6.98 13.18
CA ILE A 35 17.04 -6.11 12.13
C ILE A 35 16.39 -6.97 11.03
N HIS A 36 17.09 -8.04 10.63
CA HIS A 36 16.53 -9.00 9.69
C HIS A 36 15.19 -9.57 10.17
N ASP A 37 15.08 -9.96 11.44
CA ASP A 37 13.86 -10.57 11.99
C ASP A 37 12.72 -9.56 12.13
N MET A 38 13.03 -8.28 12.37
CA MET A 38 12.05 -7.19 12.38
C MET A 38 11.48 -6.89 10.99
N MET A 39 12.18 -7.24 9.92
CA MET A 39 11.74 -6.98 8.55
C MET A 39 10.56 -7.86 8.17
N LEU A 40 9.41 -7.25 7.93
CA LEU A 40 8.18 -7.91 7.53
C LEU A 40 8.23 -8.38 6.07
N TYR A 41 8.71 -7.52 5.20
CA TYR A 41 8.80 -7.76 3.75
C TYR A 41 9.80 -6.81 3.10
N VAL A 42 10.20 -7.19 1.90
CA VAL A 42 10.90 -6.34 0.93
C VAL A 42 9.87 -5.89 -0.09
N GLU A 43 9.87 -4.59 -0.45
CA GLU A 43 8.93 -4.00 -1.38
C GLU A 43 9.60 -3.62 -2.67
N GLN A 44 8.98 -3.95 -3.76
CA GLN A 44 9.23 -3.58 -5.15
C GLN A 44 10.71 -3.33 -5.51
N PRO A 45 11.63 -4.29 -5.31
CA PRO A 45 13.02 -4.05 -5.67
C PRO A 45 13.24 -4.00 -7.19
N PHE A 46 12.44 -4.75 -7.97
CA PHE A 46 12.64 -4.95 -9.39
C PHE A 46 11.74 -4.06 -10.25
N PRO A 47 12.06 -3.89 -11.56
CA PRO A 47 11.26 -3.06 -12.45
C PRO A 47 9.76 -3.39 -12.42
N TYR A 48 8.93 -2.35 -12.45
CA TYR A 48 7.48 -2.48 -12.30
C TYR A 48 6.78 -3.13 -13.50
N ASP A 49 7.34 -3.00 -14.71
CA ASP A 49 6.81 -3.64 -15.91
C ASP A 49 7.19 -5.12 -15.93
N LEU A 50 6.32 -5.95 -15.33
CA LEU A 50 6.56 -7.38 -15.22
C LEU A 50 6.46 -8.11 -16.56
N GLU A 51 5.71 -7.58 -17.52
CA GLU A 51 5.56 -8.20 -18.83
C GLU A 51 6.86 -8.06 -19.63
N ALA A 52 7.48 -6.89 -19.53
CA ALA A 52 8.79 -6.64 -20.16
C ALA A 52 9.98 -7.20 -19.36
N ASN A 53 9.83 -7.37 -18.03
CA ASN A 53 10.89 -7.78 -17.12
C ASN A 53 10.45 -9.00 -16.29
N GLN A 54 10.34 -10.16 -16.90
CA GLN A 54 9.94 -11.41 -16.24
C GLN A 54 11.11 -12.01 -15.43
N ILE A 55 11.46 -11.33 -14.34
CA ILE A 55 12.53 -11.74 -13.44
C ILE A 55 12.00 -12.80 -12.47
N ASP A 56 12.62 -13.97 -12.40
CA ASP A 56 12.35 -14.97 -11.38
C ASP A 56 12.90 -14.50 -10.03
N VAL A 57 11.99 -14.27 -9.07
CA VAL A 57 12.31 -13.72 -7.75
C VAL A 57 12.11 -14.73 -6.60
N HIS A 58 11.90 -16.00 -6.90
CA HIS A 58 11.71 -17.04 -5.87
C HIS A 58 12.89 -17.12 -4.90
N SER A 59 14.11 -16.86 -5.36
CA SER A 59 15.29 -16.86 -4.49
C SER A 59 15.25 -15.75 -3.43
N VAL A 60 14.65 -14.61 -3.75
CA VAL A 60 14.47 -13.48 -2.81
C VAL A 60 13.35 -13.78 -1.83
N SER A 61 12.21 -14.22 -2.35
CA SER A 61 11.03 -14.51 -1.50
C SER A 61 11.21 -15.71 -0.58
N ALA A 62 12.15 -16.63 -0.89
CA ALA A 62 12.58 -17.67 0.02
C ALA A 62 13.33 -17.14 1.27
N ARG A 63 13.84 -15.89 1.23
CA ARG A 63 14.56 -15.24 2.33
C ARG A 63 13.65 -14.34 3.16
N LYS A 64 12.85 -13.51 2.47
CA LYS A 64 11.87 -12.59 3.07
C LYS A 64 10.65 -12.46 2.15
N PRO A 65 9.43 -12.27 2.70
CA PRO A 65 8.27 -11.95 1.89
C PRO A 65 8.57 -10.79 0.94
N LEU A 66 8.12 -10.90 -0.31
CA LEU A 66 8.39 -9.94 -1.36
C LEU A 66 7.07 -9.37 -1.87
N PHE A 67 6.88 -8.07 -1.69
CA PHE A 67 5.63 -7.38 -2.00
C PHE A 67 5.73 -6.58 -3.29
N MET A 68 4.70 -6.74 -4.10
CA MET A 68 4.46 -5.92 -5.30
C MET A 68 3.85 -4.59 -4.88
N ASP A 69 4.35 -3.48 -5.40
CA ASP A 69 3.74 -2.17 -5.32
C ASP A 69 3.50 -1.60 -6.72
N GLU A 70 4.45 -0.93 -7.32
CA GLU A 70 4.30 -0.30 -8.64
C GLU A 70 3.88 -1.30 -9.70
N SER A 71 4.30 -2.55 -9.61
CA SER A 71 3.90 -3.61 -10.54
C SER A 71 2.47 -4.11 -10.35
N ALA A 72 1.83 -3.86 -9.19
CA ALA A 72 0.48 -4.33 -8.89
C ALA A 72 -0.61 -3.38 -9.42
N HIS A 73 -0.64 -3.11 -10.73
CA HIS A 73 -1.66 -2.25 -11.34
C HIS A 73 -3.03 -2.90 -11.38
N ASP A 74 -3.08 -4.20 -11.65
CA ASP A 74 -4.32 -4.97 -11.69
C ASP A 74 -4.10 -6.43 -11.26
N TRP A 75 -5.18 -7.17 -11.11
CA TRP A 75 -5.13 -8.56 -10.64
C TRP A 75 -4.39 -9.51 -11.62
N ARG A 76 -4.29 -9.20 -12.92
CA ARG A 76 -3.57 -10.03 -13.90
C ARG A 76 -2.07 -9.94 -13.68
N LEU A 77 -1.59 -8.73 -13.40
CA LEU A 77 -0.19 -8.50 -13.03
C LEU A 77 0.13 -9.10 -11.67
N VAL A 78 -0.79 -9.05 -10.70
CA VAL A 78 -0.63 -9.76 -9.42
C VAL A 78 -0.51 -11.28 -9.66
N ARG A 79 -1.31 -11.85 -10.56
CA ARG A 79 -1.19 -13.25 -10.96
C ARG A 79 0.16 -13.56 -11.60
N LEU A 80 0.62 -12.72 -12.53
CA LEU A 80 1.93 -12.87 -13.15
C LEU A 80 3.05 -12.78 -12.11
N GLY A 81 2.98 -11.78 -11.23
CA GLY A 81 3.95 -11.62 -10.14
C GLY A 81 4.04 -12.86 -9.26
N ARG A 82 2.90 -13.45 -8.88
CA ARG A 82 2.90 -14.72 -8.13
C ARG A 82 3.62 -15.84 -8.87
N GLN A 83 3.45 -15.94 -10.17
CA GLN A 83 4.14 -16.95 -10.99
C GLN A 83 5.65 -16.72 -11.03
N LEU A 84 6.09 -15.47 -10.94
CA LEU A 84 7.49 -15.09 -10.89
C LEU A 84 8.13 -15.20 -9.49
N GLY A 85 7.32 -15.48 -8.44
CA GLY A 85 7.81 -15.66 -7.07
C GLY A 85 7.48 -14.53 -6.10
N TRP A 86 6.70 -13.51 -6.51
CA TRP A 86 6.21 -12.50 -5.56
C TRP A 86 5.21 -13.11 -4.60
N THR A 87 5.25 -12.71 -3.33
CA THR A 87 4.48 -13.35 -2.27
C THR A 87 3.40 -12.46 -1.64
N GLY A 88 3.43 -11.17 -1.85
CA GLY A 88 2.45 -10.25 -1.28
C GLY A 88 2.16 -9.04 -2.18
N VAL A 89 1.15 -8.24 -1.81
CA VAL A 89 0.68 -7.10 -2.61
C VAL A 89 0.43 -5.88 -1.75
N ALA A 90 0.96 -4.74 -2.17
CA ALA A 90 0.58 -3.43 -1.69
C ALA A 90 -0.52 -2.86 -2.58
N LEU A 91 -1.73 -2.77 -2.04
CA LEU A 91 -2.91 -2.26 -2.73
C LEU A 91 -2.96 -0.75 -2.64
N LYS A 92 -3.27 -0.09 -3.76
CA LYS A 92 -3.43 1.37 -3.85
C LYS A 92 -4.69 1.73 -4.64
N THR A 93 -5.66 2.38 -3.98
CA THR A 93 -6.92 2.78 -4.62
C THR A 93 -6.73 3.90 -5.65
N CYS A 94 -5.63 4.65 -5.58
CA CYS A 94 -5.28 5.69 -6.55
C CYS A 94 -4.97 5.12 -7.95
N LYS A 95 -4.53 3.88 -8.06
CA LYS A 95 -4.32 3.21 -9.37
C LYS A 95 -5.65 2.96 -10.07
N THR A 96 -6.61 2.36 -9.41
CA THR A 96 -8.06 2.37 -9.63
C THR A 96 -8.74 1.67 -8.45
N GLN A 97 -9.90 2.13 -8.03
CA GLN A 97 -10.64 1.48 -6.93
C GLN A 97 -11.08 0.06 -7.30
N THR A 98 -11.65 -0.12 -8.50
CA THR A 98 -12.05 -1.45 -9.00
C THR A 98 -10.86 -2.39 -9.12
N GLY A 99 -9.72 -1.90 -9.65
CA GLY A 99 -8.49 -2.69 -9.75
C GLY A 99 -7.97 -3.14 -8.40
N ALA A 100 -7.97 -2.25 -7.41
CA ALA A 100 -7.56 -2.58 -6.05
C ALA A 100 -8.46 -3.66 -5.42
N LEU A 101 -9.79 -3.57 -5.59
CA LEU A 101 -10.74 -4.58 -5.10
C LEU A 101 -10.53 -5.93 -5.78
N LEU A 102 -10.39 -5.97 -7.10
CA LEU A 102 -10.15 -7.21 -7.85
C LEU A 102 -8.80 -7.84 -7.48
N ALA A 103 -7.75 -7.03 -7.33
CA ALA A 103 -6.44 -7.48 -6.88
C ALA A 103 -6.50 -8.04 -5.44
N ALA A 104 -7.24 -7.37 -4.53
CA ALA A 104 -7.46 -7.87 -3.17
C ALA A 104 -8.18 -9.22 -3.16
N CYS A 105 -9.26 -9.36 -3.93
CA CYS A 105 -10.01 -10.61 -4.04
C CYS A 105 -9.14 -11.74 -4.60
N TRP A 106 -8.37 -11.46 -5.65
CA TRP A 106 -7.50 -12.45 -6.26
C TRP A 106 -6.36 -12.87 -5.33
N ALA A 107 -5.68 -11.92 -4.72
CA ALA A 107 -4.58 -12.16 -3.79
C ALA A 107 -5.06 -12.99 -2.58
N ARG A 108 -6.22 -12.64 -2.01
CA ARG A 108 -6.82 -13.39 -0.90
C ARG A 108 -7.18 -14.83 -1.28
N ALA A 109 -7.72 -15.04 -2.49
CA ALA A 109 -8.03 -16.38 -2.99
C ALA A 109 -6.79 -17.27 -3.22
N HIS A 110 -5.60 -16.67 -3.20
CA HIS A 110 -4.32 -17.34 -3.45
C HIS A 110 -3.33 -17.19 -2.29
N ASP A 111 -3.82 -16.87 -1.08
CA ASP A 111 -3.05 -16.76 0.15
C ASP A 111 -1.88 -15.76 0.08
N MET A 112 -2.03 -14.69 -0.71
CA MET A 112 -1.06 -13.60 -0.75
C MET A 112 -1.42 -12.55 0.31
N PRO A 113 -0.54 -12.27 1.28
CA PRO A 113 -0.73 -11.21 2.27
C PRO A 113 -0.80 -9.84 1.60
N LEU A 114 -1.56 -8.94 2.25
CA LEU A 114 -1.87 -7.62 1.75
C LEU A 114 -1.33 -6.53 2.65
N MET A 115 -0.89 -5.44 2.04
CA MET A 115 -0.81 -4.10 2.62
C MET A 115 -1.75 -3.17 1.86
N VAL A 116 -2.17 -2.10 2.50
CA VAL A 116 -2.84 -0.97 1.83
C VAL A 116 -1.99 0.25 2.07
N GLN A 117 -1.53 0.86 0.99
CA GLN A 117 -0.59 1.97 1.02
C GLN A 117 -1.10 3.12 0.17
N ASP A 118 -0.82 4.35 0.57
CA ASP A 118 -1.14 5.51 -0.25
C ASP A 118 0.05 5.95 -1.13
N LEU A 119 -0.22 6.89 -2.03
CA LEU A 119 0.78 7.64 -2.79
C LEU A 119 0.72 9.12 -2.37
N SER A 120 0.70 9.39 -1.07
CA SER A 120 0.49 10.74 -0.54
C SER A 120 -0.81 11.38 -1.06
N ASN A 121 -1.90 10.59 -1.08
CA ASN A 121 -3.22 11.00 -1.58
C ASN A 121 -3.97 11.83 -0.54
N PRO A 122 -4.02 13.16 -0.66
CA PRO A 122 -4.79 14.01 0.24
C PRO A 122 -6.28 14.03 -0.12
N MET A 123 -7.05 14.78 0.64
CA MET A 123 -8.44 15.11 0.35
C MET A 123 -9.34 13.86 0.24
N LEU A 124 -10.26 13.87 -0.69
CA LEU A 124 -11.25 12.80 -0.91
C LEU A 124 -10.60 11.46 -1.29
N ALA A 125 -9.41 11.48 -1.89
CA ALA A 125 -8.72 10.26 -2.32
C ALA A 125 -8.30 9.36 -1.14
N GLN A 126 -8.11 9.92 0.05
CA GLN A 126 -7.77 9.14 1.24
C GLN A 126 -8.93 8.28 1.75
N ILE A 127 -10.18 8.67 1.50
CA ILE A 127 -11.36 7.99 2.06
C ILE A 127 -11.50 6.55 1.52
N PRO A 128 -11.56 6.30 0.20
CA PRO A 128 -11.63 4.93 -0.32
C PRO A 128 -10.40 4.10 0.06
N HIS A 129 -9.24 4.74 0.21
CA HIS A 129 -8.00 4.10 0.62
C HIS A 129 -8.11 3.50 2.03
N VAL A 130 -8.47 4.30 3.03
CA VAL A 130 -8.60 3.82 4.42
C VAL A 130 -9.78 2.87 4.59
N LEU A 131 -10.86 3.03 3.79
CA LEU A 131 -11.97 2.10 3.77
C LEU A 131 -11.56 0.73 3.23
N LEU A 132 -10.76 0.68 2.15
CA LEU A 132 -10.21 -0.57 1.66
C LEU A 132 -9.41 -1.27 2.78
N ALA A 133 -8.52 -0.55 3.44
CA ALA A 133 -7.71 -1.09 4.53
C ALA A 133 -8.55 -1.64 5.68
N ALA A 134 -9.67 -0.99 6.01
CA ALA A 134 -10.57 -1.44 7.06
C ALA A 134 -11.35 -2.73 6.73
N HIS A 135 -11.47 -3.07 5.43
CA HIS A 135 -12.26 -4.21 4.98
C HIS A 135 -11.41 -5.39 4.46
N VAL A 136 -10.13 -5.18 4.23
CA VAL A 136 -9.19 -6.24 3.89
C VAL A 136 -8.24 -6.51 5.04
N SER A 137 -7.93 -7.77 5.29
CA SER A 137 -6.93 -8.13 6.31
C SER A 137 -5.55 -7.78 5.81
N THR A 138 -4.91 -6.79 6.42
CA THR A 138 -3.53 -6.38 6.13
C THR A 138 -2.56 -6.92 7.18
N ILE A 139 -1.27 -7.04 6.83
CA ILE A 139 -0.26 -7.55 7.76
C ILE A 139 0.22 -6.49 8.77
N ALA A 140 0.01 -5.20 8.48
CA ALA A 140 0.52 -4.11 9.33
C ALA A 140 -0.35 -2.84 9.30
N GLY A 141 -1.69 -2.97 9.12
CA GLY A 141 -2.59 -1.82 9.10
C GLY A 141 -2.61 -1.10 7.75
N VAL A 142 -2.55 0.22 7.77
CA VAL A 142 -2.62 1.07 6.58
C VAL A 142 -1.53 2.14 6.61
N GLU A 143 -0.91 2.37 5.48
CA GLU A 143 -0.04 3.52 5.30
C GLU A 143 -0.86 4.71 4.78
N THR A 144 -0.79 5.83 5.48
CA THR A 144 -1.37 7.12 5.07
C THR A 144 -0.41 8.22 5.45
N ASN A 145 0.21 8.87 4.48
CA ASN A 145 1.28 9.84 4.72
C ASN A 145 1.00 11.24 4.16
N SER A 146 -0.12 11.45 3.48
CA SER A 146 -0.44 12.73 2.83
C SER A 146 -0.40 13.93 3.78
N MET A 147 -0.79 13.76 5.05
CA MET A 147 -0.78 14.82 6.06
C MET A 147 0.64 15.26 6.46
N GLN A 148 1.66 14.45 6.18
CA GLN A 148 3.07 14.82 6.42
C GLN A 148 3.60 15.73 5.32
N PHE A 149 3.19 15.50 4.08
CA PHE A 149 3.67 16.22 2.91
C PHE A 149 2.77 17.40 2.53
N TYR A 150 1.47 17.29 2.78
CA TYR A 150 0.44 18.28 2.42
C TYR A 150 -0.49 18.55 3.62
N PRO A 151 0.01 19.15 4.71
CA PRO A 151 -0.72 19.25 5.98
C PRO A 151 -2.05 20.01 5.87
N ASP A 152 -2.12 21.00 5.00
CA ASP A 152 -3.31 21.85 4.84
C ASP A 152 -4.24 21.40 3.71
N ALA A 153 -3.79 20.49 2.84
CA ALA A 153 -4.56 20.10 1.65
C ALA A 153 -5.91 19.47 2.00
N SER A 154 -5.99 18.74 3.10
CA SER A 154 -7.19 18.01 3.55
C SER A 154 -7.98 18.77 4.63
N ALA A 155 -7.75 20.06 4.85
CA ALA A 155 -8.40 20.81 5.91
C ALA A 155 -9.95 20.79 5.84
N PRO A 156 -10.59 20.94 4.66
CA PRO A 156 -12.05 20.82 4.54
C PRO A 156 -12.59 19.44 4.90
N GLU A 157 -11.92 18.38 4.46
CA GLU A 157 -12.29 16.99 4.78
C GLU A 157 -12.06 16.69 6.27
N ALA A 158 -10.97 17.19 6.82
CA ALA A 158 -10.62 17.00 8.24
C ALA A 158 -11.61 17.70 9.18
N ALA A 159 -12.28 18.76 8.74
CA ALA A 159 -13.32 19.42 9.51
C ALA A 159 -14.55 18.51 9.69
N ILE A 160 -14.85 17.64 8.74
CA ILE A 160 -16.00 16.73 8.74
C ILE A 160 -15.60 15.32 9.21
N HIS A 161 -14.41 14.86 8.86
CA HIS A 161 -13.89 13.53 9.15
C HIS A 161 -12.51 13.61 9.83
N PRO A 162 -12.43 14.20 11.04
CA PRO A 162 -11.13 14.47 11.67
C PRO A 162 -10.31 13.21 11.92
N GLY A 163 -10.93 12.07 12.20
CA GLY A 163 -10.25 10.82 12.49
C GLY A 163 -9.48 10.23 11.31
N LEU A 164 -9.79 10.64 10.06
CA LEU A 164 -9.06 10.18 8.87
C LEU A 164 -7.76 10.96 8.69
N TYR A 165 -7.72 12.23 9.10
CA TYR A 165 -6.64 13.16 8.79
C TYR A 165 -5.83 13.57 10.01
N ARG A 166 -6.31 13.25 11.21
CA ARG A 166 -5.61 13.47 12.47
C ARG A 166 -5.42 12.14 13.17
N ARG A 167 -4.19 11.70 13.26
CA ARG A 167 -3.87 10.45 13.95
C ARG A 167 -3.90 10.63 15.45
N HIS A 168 -4.45 9.65 16.12
CA HIS A 168 -4.38 9.53 17.56
C HIS A 168 -3.86 8.13 17.90
N GLU A 169 -2.78 8.06 18.66
CA GLU A 169 -2.15 6.80 19.06
C GLU A 169 -1.82 5.84 17.89
N GLY A 170 -1.41 6.39 16.76
CA GLY A 170 -1.08 5.62 15.56
C GLY A 170 -2.29 5.06 14.80
N CYS A 171 -3.51 5.43 15.18
CA CYS A 171 -4.73 4.92 14.58
C CYS A 171 -5.40 5.92 13.62
N VAL A 172 -6.13 5.37 12.65
CA VAL A 172 -7.10 6.09 11.82
C VAL A 172 -8.50 5.75 12.35
N ASP A 173 -9.29 6.78 12.68
CA ASP A 173 -10.66 6.60 13.18
C ASP A 173 -11.69 6.84 12.08
N LEU A 174 -12.47 5.81 11.76
CA LEU A 174 -13.53 5.79 10.75
C LEU A 174 -14.92 6.10 11.32
N SER A 175 -15.05 6.47 12.57
CA SER A 175 -16.35 6.63 13.27
C SER A 175 -17.29 7.64 12.61
N THR A 176 -16.73 8.62 11.87
CA THR A 176 -17.50 9.64 11.15
C THR A 176 -17.90 9.23 9.72
N ILE A 177 -17.34 8.14 9.19
CA ILE A 177 -17.71 7.58 7.89
C ILE A 177 -18.94 6.70 8.07
N ARG A 178 -20.08 7.17 7.59
CA ARG A 178 -21.36 6.48 7.80
C ARG A 178 -22.29 6.71 6.62
N GLY A 179 -23.18 5.75 6.37
CA GLY A 179 -24.18 5.81 5.29
C GLY A 179 -23.83 4.94 4.10
N SER A 180 -24.54 5.18 3.00
CA SER A 180 -24.36 4.43 1.76
C SER A 180 -23.11 4.84 0.98
N GLY A 181 -22.67 4.00 0.05
CA GLY A 181 -21.49 4.23 -0.78
C GLY A 181 -20.21 4.25 0.08
N PHE A 182 -19.35 5.21 -0.15
CA PHE A 182 -18.12 5.40 0.64
C PHE A 182 -18.36 6.07 1.99
N GLY A 183 -19.60 6.45 2.31
CA GLY A 183 -19.96 7.01 3.61
C GLY A 183 -19.39 8.38 3.95
N TYR A 184 -18.68 9.04 3.04
CA TYR A 184 -18.22 10.41 3.25
C TYR A 184 -19.32 11.42 2.90
N ARG A 185 -19.45 12.42 3.75
CA ARG A 185 -20.49 13.44 3.66
C ARG A 185 -20.06 14.58 2.72
N LEU A 186 -19.96 14.31 1.42
CA LEU A 186 -19.44 15.25 0.42
C LEU A 186 -20.12 16.60 0.47
N HIS A 187 -21.46 16.62 0.64
CA HIS A 187 -22.26 17.85 0.75
C HIS A 187 -21.93 18.71 1.98
N ALA A 188 -21.30 18.14 3.00
CA ALA A 188 -20.88 18.85 4.20
C ALA A 188 -19.43 19.32 4.13
N ILE A 189 -18.65 18.80 3.16
CA ILE A 189 -17.25 19.20 2.95
C ILE A 189 -17.25 20.50 2.16
N ASN A 190 -16.78 21.58 2.78
CA ASN A 190 -16.68 22.90 2.14
C ASN A 190 -15.43 22.98 1.27
N ARG A 191 -15.51 22.39 0.08
CA ARG A 191 -14.43 22.40 -0.92
C ARG A 191 -15.00 22.82 -2.28
N ASP A 192 -14.42 23.85 -2.85
CA ASP A 192 -14.66 24.19 -4.24
C ASP A 192 -13.98 23.13 -5.14
N LEU A 193 -14.81 22.38 -5.82
CA LEU A 193 -14.34 21.47 -6.86
C LEU A 193 -14.52 22.15 -8.22
N PRO A 194 -13.57 22.02 -9.14
CA PRO A 194 -13.78 22.47 -10.51
C PRO A 194 -14.98 21.75 -11.11
N PRO A 195 -15.71 22.37 -12.05
CA PRO A 195 -16.77 21.68 -12.77
C PRO A 195 -16.20 20.43 -13.47
N PRO A 196 -16.99 19.36 -13.60
CA PRO A 196 -16.53 18.18 -14.30
C PRO A 196 -16.18 18.51 -15.75
N GLU A 197 -15.07 17.98 -16.25
CA GLU A 197 -14.69 18.17 -17.67
C GLU A 197 -15.62 17.39 -18.61
N ILE A 198 -16.28 16.35 -18.10
CA ILE A 198 -17.22 15.51 -18.84
C ILE A 198 -18.44 15.30 -17.94
N GLU A 199 -19.61 15.75 -18.41
CA GLU A 199 -20.90 15.37 -17.84
C GLU A 199 -21.48 14.21 -18.66
N VAL A 200 -21.82 13.10 -17.99
CA VAL A 200 -22.42 11.91 -18.60
C VAL A 200 -23.91 11.88 -18.28
#